data_4322df73233f6db2e4ff5e38ccec9d71
#
_entry.id   4322df73233f6db2e4ff5e38ccec9d71
#
_cell.length_a   1.000
_cell.length_b   1.000
_cell.length_c   1.000
_cell.angle_alpha   90.00
_cell.angle_beta   90.00
_cell.angle_gamma   90.00
#
_symmetry.space_group_name_H-M   'P 1'
#
loop_
_entity.id
_entity.type
_entity.pdbx_description
1 polymer ?
#
loop_
_entity_poly.entity_id
_entity_poly.type
_entity_poly.pdbx_seq_one_letter_code
_entity_poly.pdbx_strand_id
1 'polypeptide(L)'
;MWLRPHQQAVLDELEQRWRAGCGRAWVVLPPGTGKTVTGLEAARRLGRPVVVFGPNTAIQGQWIEEWGRFPESAKAAAGTDQALTARVTVLTYQCLATFDPDAEVSEDGVDRPCQLAQLRADGQELVEAMRGLGAFTLLLDECHHLLDTRGNLLTELLRELPEATVIGLTSTPPVQLTAAEAALVDELFGPTVSGPSIPAAVREGQLAPYAERLWLTAPTADESAWLSAEDERFTELTTDILEPGFATSSFLGWLDERIVARRWAGSHKEAVPWHGFERDHPELAAAALRFHHQGLLALPDGARLREEHRHRPTAADWVCLLDDYVMRCLKPSASVRDATALEFIRAALPAVGYQLTASGIRGGRSPVDRVLARSAAKIWAVREILTAEWDMVGNRFRAVVLCDHERASAVLPTRLTGVLVGQAGSPHLLLAELVADERTAKLRPMLVTGRMIAAGEETARSFVEFCGDSSLRLDRLGPDCVEITAAAGWDSRRWVPLQGL
;
A
#
# COMPACT_ATOMS: atom_id res chain seq x y z
N MET A 1 -10.87 -29.44 -16.98
CA MET A 1 -11.29 -28.20 -16.25
C MET A 1 -12.03 -27.31 -17.23
N TRP A 2 -13.20 -26.77 -16.86
CA TRP A 2 -13.93 -25.84 -17.72
C TRP A 2 -13.39 -24.42 -17.49
N LEU A 3 -12.79 -23.86 -18.54
CA LEU A 3 -12.36 -22.45 -18.54
C LEU A 3 -13.52 -21.55 -18.92
N ARG A 4 -13.60 -20.39 -18.30
CA ARG A 4 -14.53 -19.32 -18.69
C ARG A 4 -14.06 -18.69 -20.01
N PRO A 5 -14.96 -18.13 -20.84
CA PRO A 5 -14.58 -17.55 -22.14
C PRO A 5 -13.44 -16.54 -22.07
N HIS A 6 -13.46 -15.64 -21.07
CA HIS A 6 -12.42 -14.65 -20.88
C HIS A 6 -11.06 -15.25 -20.47
N GLN A 7 -11.07 -16.36 -19.71
CA GLN A 7 -9.83 -17.08 -19.37
C GLN A 7 -9.23 -17.71 -20.63
N GLN A 8 -10.08 -18.32 -21.46
CA GLN A 8 -9.64 -18.88 -22.72
C GLN A 8 -9.05 -17.81 -23.65
N ALA A 9 -9.71 -16.64 -23.77
CA ALA A 9 -9.21 -15.53 -24.60
C ALA A 9 -7.81 -15.05 -24.15
N VAL A 10 -7.60 -14.90 -22.83
CA VAL A 10 -6.29 -14.54 -22.26
C VAL A 10 -5.24 -15.60 -22.57
N LEU A 11 -5.59 -16.88 -22.44
CA LEU A 11 -4.68 -17.99 -22.72
C LEU A 11 -4.31 -18.08 -24.21
N ASP A 12 -5.27 -17.85 -25.10
CA ASP A 12 -5.05 -17.83 -26.55
C ASP A 12 -4.10 -16.67 -26.95
N GLU A 13 -4.25 -15.50 -26.33
CA GLU A 13 -3.35 -14.38 -26.52
C GLU A 13 -1.93 -14.68 -26.01
N LEU A 14 -1.80 -15.28 -24.83
CA LEU A 14 -0.51 -15.72 -24.29
C LEU A 14 0.17 -16.71 -25.23
N GLU A 15 -0.55 -17.71 -25.75
CA GLU A 15 0.01 -18.66 -26.69
C GLU A 15 0.49 -18.02 -27.99
N GLN A 16 -0.24 -17.04 -28.53
CA GLN A 16 0.20 -16.29 -29.70
C GLN A 16 1.53 -15.57 -29.44
N ARG A 17 1.66 -14.94 -28.28
CA ARG A 17 2.89 -14.26 -27.86
C ARG A 17 4.06 -15.22 -27.69
N TRP A 18 3.85 -16.37 -27.08
CA TRP A 18 4.89 -17.39 -26.94
C TRP A 18 5.36 -17.93 -28.31
N ARG A 19 4.42 -18.15 -29.24
CA ARG A 19 4.78 -18.54 -30.63
C ARG A 19 5.58 -17.45 -31.35
N ALA A 20 5.37 -16.18 -30.99
CA ALA A 20 6.14 -15.05 -31.52
C ALA A 20 7.49 -14.84 -30.77
N GLY A 21 7.86 -15.73 -29.84
CA GLY A 21 9.09 -15.66 -29.08
C GLY A 21 9.07 -14.72 -27.86
N CYS A 22 7.90 -14.20 -27.49
CA CYS A 22 7.75 -13.31 -26.35
C CYS A 22 7.60 -14.14 -25.06
N GLY A 23 8.65 -14.22 -24.24
CA GLY A 23 8.67 -14.99 -22.98
C GLY A 23 8.11 -14.26 -21.76
N ARG A 24 7.54 -13.06 -21.93
CA ARG A 24 7.07 -12.23 -20.82
C ARG A 24 5.67 -11.70 -21.08
N ALA A 25 4.81 -11.67 -20.04
CA ALA A 25 3.47 -11.11 -20.13
C ALA A 25 2.99 -10.55 -18.80
N TRP A 26 2.31 -9.41 -18.84
CA TRP A 26 1.57 -8.86 -17.71
C TRP A 26 0.08 -9.11 -17.89
N VAL A 27 -0.46 -10.04 -17.10
CA VAL A 27 -1.86 -10.43 -17.17
C VAL A 27 -2.66 -9.68 -16.13
N VAL A 28 -3.60 -8.87 -16.60
CA VAL A 28 -4.51 -8.08 -15.77
C VAL A 28 -5.90 -8.69 -15.83
N LEU A 29 -6.35 -9.26 -14.73
CA LEU A 29 -7.65 -9.93 -14.58
C LEU A 29 -8.39 -9.36 -13.37
N PRO A 30 -9.65 -8.91 -13.49
CA PRO A 30 -10.42 -8.42 -12.34
C PRO A 30 -10.51 -9.44 -11.21
N PRO A 31 -10.69 -9.00 -9.94
CA PRO A 31 -10.93 -9.89 -8.83
C PRO A 31 -12.11 -10.84 -9.11
N GLY A 32 -12.00 -12.11 -8.69
CA GLY A 32 -13.08 -13.11 -8.88
C GLY A 32 -13.19 -13.71 -10.27
N THR A 33 -12.40 -13.27 -11.26
CA THR A 33 -12.43 -13.83 -12.62
C THR A 33 -11.53 -15.07 -12.81
N GLY A 34 -10.86 -15.53 -11.74
CA GLY A 34 -10.07 -16.77 -11.74
C GLY A 34 -8.64 -16.61 -12.21
N LYS A 35 -7.96 -15.58 -11.76
CA LYS A 35 -6.55 -15.26 -12.01
C LYS A 35 -5.63 -16.48 -11.77
N THR A 36 -5.76 -17.12 -10.59
CA THR A 36 -4.96 -18.29 -10.18
C THR A 36 -5.12 -19.45 -11.16
N VAL A 37 -6.37 -19.76 -11.54
CA VAL A 37 -6.68 -20.81 -12.54
C VAL A 37 -6.05 -20.48 -13.88
N THR A 38 -6.16 -19.23 -14.33
CA THR A 38 -5.58 -18.79 -15.62
C THR A 38 -4.06 -18.91 -15.60
N GLY A 39 -3.39 -18.49 -14.50
CA GLY A 39 -1.94 -18.64 -14.35
C GLY A 39 -1.48 -20.09 -14.36
N LEU A 40 -2.13 -20.96 -13.59
CA LEU A 40 -1.81 -22.39 -13.56
C LEU A 40 -2.05 -23.08 -14.91
N GLU A 41 -3.14 -22.75 -15.59
CA GLU A 41 -3.43 -23.30 -16.92
C GLU A 41 -2.42 -22.81 -17.97
N ALA A 42 -2.02 -21.54 -17.92
CA ALA A 42 -0.96 -20.99 -18.75
C ALA A 42 0.36 -21.77 -18.56
N ALA A 43 0.76 -21.98 -17.31
CA ALA A 43 1.95 -22.74 -16.97
C ALA A 43 1.84 -24.22 -17.40
N ARG A 44 0.67 -24.82 -17.23
CA ARG A 44 0.39 -26.20 -17.67
C ARG A 44 0.57 -26.36 -19.18
N ARG A 45 0.09 -25.40 -19.98
CA ARG A 45 0.24 -25.41 -21.45
C ARG A 45 1.70 -25.29 -21.88
N LEU A 46 2.54 -24.58 -21.14
CA LEU A 46 3.97 -24.53 -21.37
C LEU A 46 4.69 -25.85 -21.05
N GLY A 47 4.13 -26.68 -20.16
CA GLY A 47 4.64 -28.02 -19.86
C GLY A 47 5.96 -28.08 -19.09
N ARG A 48 6.42 -26.93 -18.52
CA ARG A 48 7.69 -26.75 -17.82
C ARG A 48 7.49 -26.78 -16.30
N PRO A 49 8.56 -26.94 -15.47
CA PRO A 49 8.49 -26.68 -14.05
C PRO A 49 7.93 -25.27 -13.77
N VAL A 50 7.22 -25.12 -12.67
CA VAL A 50 6.51 -23.87 -12.33
C VAL A 50 6.97 -23.39 -10.97
N VAL A 51 7.41 -22.14 -10.90
CA VAL A 51 7.68 -21.44 -9.64
C VAL A 51 6.68 -20.30 -9.52
N VAL A 52 5.94 -20.27 -8.43
CA VAL A 52 4.95 -19.23 -8.13
C VAL A 52 5.44 -18.42 -6.94
N PHE A 53 5.44 -17.10 -7.05
CA PHE A 53 5.62 -16.21 -5.91
C PHE A 53 4.31 -15.50 -5.60
N GLY A 54 3.89 -15.59 -4.34
CA GLY A 54 2.73 -14.89 -3.79
C GLY A 54 3.09 -13.96 -2.65
N PRO A 55 2.21 -13.00 -2.30
CA PRO A 55 2.49 -11.98 -1.29
C PRO A 55 2.57 -12.53 0.15
N ASN A 56 1.88 -13.63 0.43
CA ASN A 56 1.82 -14.22 1.77
C ASN A 56 1.45 -15.71 1.75
N THR A 57 1.51 -16.35 2.93
CA THR A 57 1.23 -17.78 3.09
C THR A 57 -0.23 -18.17 2.83
N ALA A 58 -1.19 -17.26 3.02
CA ALA A 58 -2.60 -17.54 2.70
C ALA A 58 -2.81 -17.69 1.19
N ILE A 59 -2.22 -16.80 0.41
CA ILE A 59 -2.21 -16.89 -1.06
C ILE A 59 -1.41 -18.12 -1.53
N GLN A 60 -0.27 -18.41 -0.88
CA GLN A 60 0.47 -19.64 -1.14
C GLN A 60 -0.43 -20.89 -0.98
N GLY A 61 -1.20 -20.96 0.12
CA GLY A 61 -2.15 -22.05 0.34
C GLY A 61 -3.23 -22.13 -0.72
N GLN A 62 -3.76 -20.98 -1.18
CA GLN A 62 -4.75 -20.92 -2.26
C GLN A 62 -4.23 -21.48 -3.59
N TRP A 63 -2.98 -21.16 -3.96
CA TRP A 63 -2.35 -21.68 -5.17
C TRP A 63 -2.18 -23.20 -5.12
N ILE A 64 -1.78 -23.74 -3.96
CA ILE A 64 -1.62 -25.18 -3.73
C ILE A 64 -2.97 -25.89 -3.84
N GLU A 65 -4.00 -25.35 -3.19
CA GLU A 65 -5.37 -25.90 -3.26
C GLU A 65 -5.89 -25.89 -4.69
N GLU A 66 -5.72 -24.78 -5.40
CA GLU A 66 -6.19 -24.66 -6.78
C GLU A 66 -5.45 -25.62 -7.71
N TRP A 67 -4.12 -25.82 -7.55
CA TRP A 67 -3.39 -26.84 -8.27
C TRP A 67 -3.96 -28.24 -8.00
N GLY A 68 -4.40 -28.52 -6.79
CA GLY A 68 -5.05 -29.79 -6.42
C GLY A 68 -6.28 -30.14 -7.26
N ARG A 69 -6.91 -29.17 -7.92
CA ARG A 69 -8.06 -29.36 -8.82
C ARG A 69 -7.67 -29.74 -10.25
N PHE A 70 -6.39 -29.66 -10.59
CA PHE A 70 -5.90 -30.06 -11.91
C PHE A 70 -5.63 -31.58 -11.96
N PRO A 71 -5.94 -32.26 -13.07
CA PRO A 71 -5.71 -33.70 -13.18
C PRO A 71 -4.27 -34.13 -12.96
N GLU A 72 -3.32 -33.29 -13.31
CA GLU A 72 -1.89 -33.51 -13.15
C GLU A 72 -1.44 -33.52 -11.67
N SER A 73 -2.20 -32.92 -10.78
CA SER A 73 -1.88 -32.88 -9.34
C SER A 73 -1.86 -34.27 -8.70
N ALA A 74 -2.65 -35.21 -9.26
CA ALA A 74 -2.65 -36.62 -8.82
C ALA A 74 -1.29 -37.29 -9.00
N LYS A 75 -0.48 -36.82 -9.97
CA LYS A 75 0.87 -37.32 -10.27
C LYS A 75 2.00 -36.48 -9.72
N ALA A 76 1.74 -35.22 -9.46
CA ALA A 76 2.71 -34.25 -9.01
C ALA A 76 2.04 -33.21 -8.11
N ALA A 77 2.13 -33.41 -6.80
CA ALA A 77 1.68 -32.42 -5.81
C ALA A 77 2.47 -31.12 -5.92
N ALA A 78 1.85 -30.01 -5.52
CA ALA A 78 2.58 -28.76 -5.35
C ALA A 78 3.43 -28.81 -4.07
N GLY A 79 4.61 -28.18 -4.11
CA GLY A 79 5.53 -28.04 -2.99
C GLY A 79 5.72 -26.59 -2.55
N THR A 80 6.33 -26.43 -1.40
CA THR A 80 6.76 -25.13 -0.84
C THR A 80 8.27 -25.09 -0.55
N ASP A 81 8.97 -26.10 -1.03
CA ASP A 81 10.40 -26.28 -0.79
C ASP A 81 11.21 -25.38 -1.74
N GLN A 82 12.15 -24.63 -1.19
CA GLN A 82 13.04 -23.76 -1.95
C GLN A 82 14.05 -24.53 -2.82
N ALA A 83 14.22 -25.83 -2.59
CA ALA A 83 14.98 -26.71 -3.49
C ALA A 83 14.28 -26.99 -4.82
N LEU A 84 13.06 -26.52 -5.02
CA LEU A 84 12.26 -26.58 -6.26
C LEU A 84 12.10 -28.01 -6.82
N THR A 85 12.00 -29.00 -5.95
CA THR A 85 11.91 -30.41 -6.33
C THR A 85 10.54 -30.79 -6.90
N ALA A 86 9.49 -30.01 -6.57
CA ALA A 86 8.13 -30.24 -7.06
C ALA A 86 7.95 -29.64 -8.47
N ARG A 87 7.03 -30.23 -9.25
CA ARG A 87 6.65 -29.68 -10.57
C ARG A 87 6.06 -28.28 -10.48
N VAL A 88 5.32 -27.99 -9.42
CA VAL A 88 4.80 -26.67 -9.08
C VAL A 88 5.27 -26.35 -7.69
N THR A 89 6.08 -25.33 -7.54
CA THR A 89 6.53 -24.85 -6.24
C THR A 89 5.96 -23.46 -5.98
N VAL A 90 5.29 -23.30 -4.86
CA VAL A 90 4.66 -22.04 -4.47
C VAL A 90 5.40 -21.45 -3.28
N LEU A 91 5.98 -20.27 -3.46
CA LEU A 91 6.79 -19.55 -2.49
C LEU A 91 6.16 -18.20 -2.17
N THR A 92 6.58 -17.57 -1.10
CA THR A 92 6.26 -16.17 -0.82
C THR A 92 7.40 -15.26 -1.26
N TYR A 93 7.10 -13.99 -1.57
CA TYR A 93 8.14 -13.00 -1.90
C TYR A 93 9.16 -12.80 -0.79
N GLN A 94 8.85 -13.20 0.44
CA GLN A 94 9.76 -13.14 1.58
C GLN A 94 10.98 -14.05 1.40
N CYS A 95 10.86 -15.12 0.61
CA CYS A 95 12.01 -16.01 0.28
C CYS A 95 13.10 -15.29 -0.53
N LEU A 96 12.74 -14.19 -1.22
CA LEU A 96 13.66 -13.29 -1.92
C LEU A 96 13.98 -12.03 -1.10
N ALA A 97 13.66 -12.01 0.21
CA ALA A 97 13.95 -10.88 1.06
C ALA A 97 15.45 -10.82 1.38
N THR A 98 16.02 -9.69 1.06
CA THR A 98 17.46 -9.46 1.06
C THR A 98 17.97 -8.70 2.25
N PHE A 99 17.15 -7.97 2.97
CA PHE A 99 17.65 -6.98 3.89
C PHE A 99 17.70 -7.50 5.31
N ASP A 100 18.92 -7.45 5.86
CA ASP A 100 19.13 -7.26 7.28
C ASP A 100 18.58 -5.86 7.63
N PRO A 101 17.60 -5.75 8.54
CA PRO A 101 17.08 -4.47 8.97
C PRO A 101 18.14 -3.57 9.63
N ASP A 102 19.30 -4.13 9.99
CA ASP A 102 20.43 -3.44 10.60
C ASP A 102 21.55 -3.09 9.61
N ALA A 103 21.41 -3.37 8.31
CA ALA A 103 22.39 -2.97 7.31
C ALA A 103 22.35 -1.45 7.10
N GLU A 104 23.39 -0.76 7.51
CA GLU A 104 23.58 0.68 7.27
C GLU A 104 23.51 0.98 5.77
N VAL A 105 22.59 1.87 5.40
CA VAL A 105 22.51 2.41 4.04
C VAL A 105 23.73 3.32 3.84
N SER A 106 24.66 2.90 3.04
CA SER A 106 25.81 3.72 2.61
C SER A 106 25.29 4.95 1.89
N GLU A 107 25.60 6.13 2.41
CA GLU A 107 25.14 7.45 1.91
C GLU A 107 25.87 7.91 0.62
N ASP A 108 26.81 7.17 0.11
CA ASP A 108 27.59 7.55 -1.08
C ASP A 108 26.96 6.99 -2.35
N GLY A 109 26.39 7.91 -3.14
CA GLY A 109 25.65 7.67 -4.37
C GLY A 109 26.49 7.26 -5.59
N VAL A 110 27.43 6.36 -5.45
CA VAL A 110 28.23 5.79 -6.55
C VAL A 110 28.18 4.27 -6.43
N ASP A 111 27.66 3.62 -7.47
CA ASP A 111 27.45 2.16 -7.62
C ASP A 111 26.50 1.55 -6.57
N ARG A 112 25.20 1.44 -6.95
CA ARG A 112 24.27 0.59 -6.18
C ARG A 112 24.81 -0.85 -6.22
N PRO A 113 25.20 -1.44 -5.10
CA PRO A 113 25.67 -2.81 -5.09
C PRO A 113 24.58 -3.73 -5.65
N CYS A 114 24.97 -4.75 -6.38
CA CYS A 114 24.05 -5.75 -6.95
C CYS A 114 23.17 -6.31 -5.83
N GLN A 115 21.86 -6.14 -5.94
CA GLN A 115 20.91 -6.55 -4.91
C GLN A 115 20.89 -8.08 -4.76
N LEU A 116 21.15 -8.82 -5.83
CA LEU A 116 21.33 -10.29 -5.77
C LEU A 116 22.49 -10.72 -4.89
N ALA A 117 23.59 -9.95 -4.86
CA ALA A 117 24.72 -10.25 -3.99
C ALA A 117 24.43 -10.03 -2.50
N GLN A 118 23.38 -9.26 -2.17
CA GLN A 118 22.94 -8.97 -0.81
C GLN A 118 21.85 -9.94 -0.30
N LEU A 119 21.45 -10.93 -1.11
CA LEU A 119 20.54 -11.98 -0.68
C LEU A 119 21.15 -12.77 0.51
N ARG A 120 20.31 -13.11 1.47
CA ARG A 120 20.67 -14.09 2.50
C ARG A 120 21.04 -15.44 1.85
N ALA A 121 21.75 -16.27 2.55
CA ALA A 121 22.18 -17.58 2.06
C ALA A 121 21.02 -18.40 1.45
N ASP A 122 19.88 -18.46 2.14
CA ASP A 122 18.67 -19.14 1.66
C ASP A 122 18.16 -18.57 0.32
N GLY A 123 18.23 -17.25 0.15
CA GLY A 123 17.84 -16.59 -1.09
C GLY A 123 18.81 -16.86 -2.23
N GLN A 124 20.11 -16.95 -1.94
CA GLN A 124 21.14 -17.31 -2.93
C GLN A 124 20.98 -18.77 -3.37
N GLU A 125 20.71 -19.68 -2.43
CA GLU A 125 20.42 -21.09 -2.73
C GLU A 125 19.17 -21.23 -3.60
N LEU A 126 18.14 -20.43 -3.35
CA LEU A 126 16.92 -20.40 -4.19
C LEU A 126 17.23 -19.91 -5.62
N VAL A 127 18.07 -18.89 -5.79
CA VAL A 127 18.48 -18.42 -7.12
C VAL A 127 19.24 -19.50 -7.88
N GLU A 128 20.17 -20.20 -7.21
CA GLU A 128 20.89 -21.33 -7.81
C GLU A 128 19.94 -22.49 -8.17
N ALA A 129 18.96 -22.80 -7.31
CA ALA A 129 17.96 -23.79 -7.62
C ALA A 129 17.13 -23.41 -8.85
N MET A 130 16.75 -22.13 -8.99
CA MET A 130 16.04 -21.63 -10.19
C MET A 130 16.92 -21.72 -11.45
N ARG A 131 18.21 -21.39 -11.38
CA ARG A 131 19.16 -21.60 -12.49
C ARG A 131 19.25 -23.06 -12.90
N GLY A 132 19.25 -23.97 -11.92
CA GLY A 132 19.28 -25.40 -12.13
C GLY A 132 18.05 -25.97 -12.87
N LEU A 133 16.91 -25.27 -12.86
CA LEU A 133 15.72 -25.68 -13.60
C LEU A 133 15.87 -25.52 -15.12
N GLY A 134 16.77 -24.67 -15.60
CA GLY A 134 16.84 -24.28 -17.02
C GLY A 134 15.54 -23.57 -17.45
N ALA A 135 14.85 -24.10 -18.43
CA ALA A 135 13.58 -23.51 -18.89
C ALA A 135 12.42 -23.85 -17.93
N PHE A 136 11.85 -22.83 -17.27
CA PHE A 136 10.73 -22.95 -16.36
C PHE A 136 9.73 -21.79 -16.53
N THR A 137 8.58 -21.87 -15.86
CA THR A 137 7.56 -20.83 -15.83
C THR A 137 7.58 -20.15 -14.46
N LEU A 138 7.77 -18.84 -14.46
CA LEU A 138 7.71 -17.99 -13.28
C LEU A 138 6.39 -17.23 -13.24
N LEU A 139 5.56 -17.53 -12.24
CA LEU A 139 4.31 -16.85 -11.98
C LEU A 139 4.49 -15.87 -10.80
N LEU A 140 4.17 -14.62 -11.02
CA LEU A 140 4.28 -13.56 -10.01
C LEU A 140 2.89 -13.03 -9.68
N ASP A 141 2.33 -13.47 -8.57
CA ASP A 141 0.98 -13.05 -8.14
C ASP A 141 1.02 -11.73 -7.40
N GLU A 142 0.01 -10.87 -7.65
CA GLU A 142 -0.07 -9.48 -7.17
C GLU A 142 1.21 -8.68 -7.46
N CYS A 143 1.73 -8.87 -8.67
CA CYS A 143 3.04 -8.35 -9.10
C CYS A 143 3.15 -6.82 -9.09
N HIS A 144 2.04 -6.08 -9.00
CA HIS A 144 2.04 -4.64 -8.85
C HIS A 144 2.76 -4.15 -7.58
N HIS A 145 2.77 -4.97 -6.50
CA HIS A 145 3.53 -4.66 -5.29
C HIS A 145 5.06 -4.72 -5.46
N LEU A 146 5.53 -5.29 -6.56
CA LEU A 146 6.97 -5.41 -6.82
C LEU A 146 7.55 -4.13 -7.42
N LEU A 147 6.71 -3.26 -7.97
CA LEU A 147 7.16 -2.05 -8.68
C LEU A 147 7.86 -1.06 -7.73
N ASP A 148 7.38 -0.93 -6.48
CA ASP A 148 7.87 0.07 -5.53
C ASP A 148 9.21 -0.30 -4.87
N THR A 149 9.35 -1.55 -4.42
CA THR A 149 10.43 -1.92 -3.49
C THR A 149 11.36 -3.01 -3.99
N ARG A 150 10.92 -3.84 -4.91
CA ARG A 150 11.64 -5.06 -5.34
C ARG A 150 11.83 -5.18 -6.85
N GLY A 151 11.39 -4.20 -7.63
CA GLY A 151 11.48 -4.25 -9.09
C GLY A 151 12.91 -4.37 -9.59
N ASN A 152 13.85 -3.66 -8.98
CA ASN A 152 15.27 -3.73 -9.36
C ASN A 152 15.86 -5.12 -9.07
N LEU A 153 15.58 -5.70 -7.89
CA LEU A 153 16.01 -7.06 -7.55
C LEU A 153 15.47 -8.09 -8.54
N LEU A 154 14.17 -7.96 -8.89
CA LEU A 154 13.55 -8.87 -9.85
C LEU A 154 14.16 -8.70 -11.25
N THR A 155 14.48 -7.47 -11.67
CA THR A 155 15.18 -7.20 -12.92
C THR A 155 16.54 -7.89 -12.95
N GLU A 156 17.34 -7.76 -11.89
CA GLU A 156 18.63 -8.43 -11.77
C GLU A 156 18.46 -9.96 -11.81
N LEU A 157 17.48 -10.48 -11.06
CA LEU A 157 17.16 -11.91 -11.03
C LEU A 157 16.78 -12.44 -12.43
N LEU A 158 15.91 -11.74 -13.16
CA LEU A 158 15.48 -12.18 -14.48
C LEU A 158 16.57 -12.10 -15.55
N ARG A 159 17.60 -11.26 -15.38
CA ARG A 159 18.79 -11.26 -16.23
C ARG A 159 19.62 -12.53 -16.04
N GLU A 160 19.65 -13.09 -14.82
CA GLU A 160 20.31 -14.35 -14.52
C GLU A 160 19.50 -15.60 -14.95
N LEU A 161 18.21 -15.42 -15.29
CA LEU A 161 17.28 -16.48 -15.65
C LEU A 161 16.70 -16.28 -17.06
N PRO A 162 17.52 -16.24 -18.11
CA PRO A 162 17.08 -15.88 -19.48
C PRO A 162 16.09 -16.89 -20.09
N GLU A 163 16.06 -18.13 -19.61
CA GLU A 163 15.16 -19.19 -20.10
C GLU A 163 13.81 -19.22 -19.38
N ALA A 164 13.62 -18.37 -18.36
CA ALA A 164 12.37 -18.28 -17.63
C ALA A 164 11.28 -17.62 -18.46
N THR A 165 10.12 -18.26 -18.58
CA THR A 165 8.90 -17.62 -19.07
C THR A 165 8.20 -16.94 -17.91
N VAL A 166 8.04 -15.61 -17.97
CA VAL A 166 7.53 -14.79 -16.86
C VAL A 166 6.09 -14.37 -17.14
N ILE A 167 5.21 -14.64 -16.20
CA ILE A 167 3.81 -14.19 -16.22
C ILE A 167 3.52 -13.45 -14.93
N GLY A 168 3.46 -12.12 -15.00
CA GLY A 168 2.97 -11.28 -13.91
C GLY A 168 1.46 -11.28 -13.89
N LEU A 169 0.87 -11.50 -12.74
CA LEU A 169 -0.57 -11.56 -12.53
C LEU A 169 -1.00 -10.45 -11.57
N THR A 170 -1.99 -9.67 -11.93
CA THR A 170 -2.57 -8.65 -11.05
C THR A 170 -4.05 -8.47 -11.29
N SER A 171 -4.76 -8.08 -10.23
CA SER A 171 -6.17 -7.65 -10.32
C SER A 171 -6.32 -6.13 -10.32
N THR A 172 -5.34 -5.43 -9.77
CA THR A 172 -5.37 -3.99 -9.47
C THR A 172 -4.09 -3.33 -10.00
N PRO A 173 -3.96 -3.17 -11.33
CA PRO A 173 -2.83 -2.45 -11.88
C PRO A 173 -2.87 -1.00 -11.37
N PRO A 174 -1.73 -0.36 -11.11
CA PRO A 174 -1.68 1.06 -10.77
C PRO A 174 -2.40 1.92 -11.82
N VAL A 175 -3.21 2.86 -11.38
CA VAL A 175 -3.98 3.76 -12.27
C VAL A 175 -3.06 4.70 -13.04
N GLN A 176 -1.97 5.11 -12.40
CA GLN A 176 -0.93 5.94 -13.01
C GLN A 176 0.43 5.36 -12.65
N LEU A 177 1.26 5.22 -13.65
CA LEU A 177 2.66 4.81 -13.49
C LEU A 177 3.54 6.03 -13.77
N THR A 178 4.54 6.22 -12.95
CA THR A 178 5.65 7.13 -13.29
C THR A 178 6.40 6.59 -14.51
N ALA A 179 7.17 7.43 -15.19
CA ALA A 179 7.96 6.99 -16.35
C ALA A 179 8.95 5.86 -15.98
N ALA A 180 9.48 5.88 -14.75
CA ALA A 180 10.37 4.84 -14.26
C ALA A 180 9.64 3.52 -14.01
N GLU A 181 8.46 3.55 -13.39
CA GLU A 181 7.64 2.36 -13.17
C GLU A 181 7.13 1.77 -14.48
N ALA A 182 6.73 2.61 -15.45
CA ALA A 182 6.32 2.14 -16.77
C ALA A 182 7.46 1.42 -17.50
N ALA A 183 8.67 1.96 -17.45
CA ALA A 183 9.86 1.32 -18.02
C ALA A 183 10.17 -0.01 -17.31
N LEU A 184 10.01 -0.07 -15.98
CA LEU A 184 10.20 -1.28 -15.19
C LEU A 184 9.16 -2.36 -15.53
N VAL A 185 7.90 -1.99 -15.67
CA VAL A 185 6.83 -2.90 -16.10
C VAL A 185 7.13 -3.50 -17.47
N ASP A 186 7.55 -2.66 -18.42
CA ASP A 186 7.89 -3.10 -19.77
C ASP A 186 9.10 -4.04 -19.77
N GLU A 187 10.12 -3.76 -18.96
CA GLU A 187 11.29 -4.61 -18.80
C GLU A 187 10.94 -5.96 -18.14
N LEU A 188 10.13 -5.96 -17.09
CA LEU A 188 9.80 -7.16 -16.30
C LEU A 188 8.78 -8.06 -16.98
N PHE A 189 7.73 -7.47 -17.54
CA PHE A 189 6.54 -8.20 -17.98
C PHE A 189 6.23 -7.99 -19.47
N GLY A 190 6.80 -6.96 -20.11
CA GLY A 190 6.44 -6.64 -21.49
C GLY A 190 4.98 -6.22 -21.64
N PRO A 191 4.38 -6.47 -22.83
CA PRO A 191 3.04 -5.96 -23.12
C PRO A 191 1.95 -6.60 -22.24
N THR A 192 0.97 -5.79 -21.87
CA THR A 192 -0.19 -6.22 -21.04
C THR A 192 -1.12 -7.13 -21.83
N VAL A 193 -1.61 -8.18 -21.17
CA VAL A 193 -2.75 -9.02 -21.59
C VAL A 193 -3.92 -8.71 -20.67
N SER A 194 -4.95 -8.09 -21.18
CA SER A 194 -6.08 -7.65 -20.36
C SER A 194 -7.28 -8.57 -20.50
N GLY A 195 -7.86 -8.95 -19.37
CA GLY A 195 -9.18 -9.57 -19.33
C GLY A 195 -10.33 -8.57 -19.51
N PRO A 196 -11.58 -8.98 -19.29
CA PRO A 196 -12.73 -8.11 -19.39
C PRO A 196 -12.68 -7.02 -18.30
N SER A 197 -13.27 -5.87 -18.56
CA SER A 197 -13.52 -4.89 -17.50
C SER A 197 -14.53 -5.44 -16.47
N ILE A 198 -14.51 -4.95 -15.23
CA ILE A 198 -15.47 -5.38 -14.19
C ILE A 198 -16.93 -5.22 -14.68
N PRO A 199 -17.35 -4.09 -15.28
CA PRO A 199 -18.71 -3.97 -15.82
C PRO A 199 -19.04 -4.98 -16.93
N ALA A 200 -18.08 -5.33 -17.77
CA ALA A 200 -18.27 -6.36 -18.80
C ALA A 200 -18.45 -7.75 -18.17
N ALA A 201 -17.59 -8.11 -17.20
CA ALA A 201 -17.68 -9.38 -16.49
C ALA A 201 -19.00 -9.54 -15.70
N VAL A 202 -19.54 -8.43 -15.14
CA VAL A 202 -20.85 -8.43 -14.49
C VAL A 202 -21.98 -8.63 -15.52
N ARG A 203 -21.94 -7.95 -16.65
CA ARG A 203 -22.97 -8.11 -17.72
C ARG A 203 -23.00 -9.51 -18.29
N GLU A 204 -21.85 -10.16 -18.36
CA GLU A 204 -21.71 -11.55 -18.83
C GLU A 204 -22.01 -12.59 -17.74
N GLY A 205 -22.41 -12.17 -16.55
CA GLY A 205 -22.69 -13.06 -15.41
C GLY A 205 -21.46 -13.77 -14.83
N GLN A 206 -20.25 -13.29 -15.14
CA GLN A 206 -18.99 -13.83 -14.63
C GLN A 206 -18.71 -13.36 -13.19
N LEU A 207 -19.16 -12.15 -12.87
CA LEU A 207 -19.11 -11.54 -11.54
C LEU A 207 -20.52 -11.20 -11.09
N ALA A 208 -20.73 -11.23 -9.77
CA ALA A 208 -21.98 -10.78 -9.18
C ALA A 208 -22.19 -9.26 -9.44
N PRO A 209 -23.42 -8.82 -9.64
CA PRO A 209 -23.73 -7.41 -9.66
C PRO A 209 -23.37 -6.78 -8.32
N TYR A 210 -22.87 -5.55 -8.35
CA TYR A 210 -22.49 -4.79 -7.16
C TYR A 210 -23.01 -3.36 -7.25
N ALA A 211 -23.13 -2.72 -6.09
CA ALA A 211 -23.38 -1.30 -5.96
C ALA A 211 -22.39 -0.71 -4.96
N GLU A 212 -21.71 0.34 -5.35
CA GLU A 212 -20.85 1.10 -4.45
C GLU A 212 -21.70 2.17 -3.76
N ARG A 213 -21.60 2.23 -2.44
CA ARG A 213 -22.26 3.23 -1.62
C ARG A 213 -21.24 3.91 -0.74
N LEU A 214 -21.26 5.24 -0.75
CA LEU A 214 -20.41 6.06 0.09
C LEU A 214 -21.22 6.52 1.30
N TRP A 215 -20.73 6.19 2.50
CA TRP A 215 -21.29 6.68 3.75
C TRP A 215 -20.39 7.76 4.33
N LEU A 216 -20.86 8.98 4.38
CA LEU A 216 -20.12 10.10 4.93
C LEU A 216 -20.43 10.26 6.42
N THR A 217 -19.39 10.38 7.23
CA THR A 217 -19.49 10.65 8.65
C THR A 217 -18.52 11.76 9.04
N ALA A 218 -18.89 12.56 10.04
CA ALA A 218 -18.03 13.58 10.60
C ALA A 218 -17.22 12.99 11.78
N PRO A 219 -15.99 13.44 12.00
CA PRO A 219 -15.24 13.12 13.22
C PRO A 219 -16.02 13.51 14.47
N THR A 220 -15.69 12.93 15.61
CA THR A 220 -16.28 13.33 16.90
C THR A 220 -15.96 14.78 17.25
N ALA A 221 -16.65 15.35 18.23
CA ALA A 221 -16.41 16.73 18.64
C ALA A 221 -14.95 16.97 19.08
N ASP A 222 -14.38 16.04 19.87
CA ASP A 222 -13.00 16.13 20.34
C ASP A 222 -11.99 15.97 19.18
N GLU A 223 -12.25 15.04 18.27
CA GLU A 223 -11.46 14.84 17.06
C GLU A 223 -11.51 16.09 16.17
N SER A 224 -12.71 16.67 15.97
CA SER A 224 -12.91 17.88 15.17
C SER A 224 -12.20 19.10 15.77
N ALA A 225 -12.29 19.28 17.08
CA ALA A 225 -11.58 20.37 17.77
C ALA A 225 -10.07 20.24 17.61
N TRP A 226 -9.53 19.02 17.73
CA TRP A 226 -8.11 18.77 17.54
C TRP A 226 -7.68 19.00 16.09
N LEU A 227 -8.46 18.52 15.10
CA LEU A 227 -8.18 18.72 13.68
C LEU A 227 -8.16 20.21 13.31
N SER A 228 -9.10 21.00 13.86
CA SER A 228 -9.13 22.46 13.66
C SER A 228 -7.90 23.14 14.24
N ALA A 229 -7.46 22.72 15.43
CA ALA A 229 -6.24 23.26 16.04
C ALA A 229 -4.96 22.91 15.24
N GLU A 230 -4.91 21.74 14.58
CA GLU A 230 -3.79 21.41 13.69
C GLU A 230 -3.81 22.25 12.41
N ASP A 231 -4.98 22.50 11.81
CA ASP A 231 -5.13 23.36 10.62
C ASP A 231 -4.71 24.80 10.91
N GLU A 232 -5.11 25.32 12.08
CA GLU A 232 -4.69 26.65 12.57
C GLU A 232 -3.16 26.76 12.64
N ARG A 233 -2.44 25.76 13.15
CA ARG A 233 -0.97 25.78 13.25
C ARG A 233 -0.26 25.91 11.90
N PHE A 234 -0.76 25.25 10.88
CA PHE A 234 -0.16 25.40 9.56
C PHE A 234 -0.50 26.76 8.94
N THR A 235 -1.70 27.26 9.19
CA THR A 235 -2.12 28.61 8.78
C THR A 235 -1.27 29.67 9.48
N GLU A 236 -1.03 29.54 10.78
CA GLU A 236 -0.11 30.40 11.53
C GLU A 236 1.29 30.36 10.92
N LEU A 237 1.85 29.15 10.66
CA LEU A 237 3.16 29.03 10.02
C LEU A 237 3.22 29.79 8.69
N THR A 238 2.24 29.58 7.80
CA THR A 238 2.24 30.22 6.47
C THR A 238 2.06 31.73 6.55
N THR A 239 1.50 32.24 7.64
CA THR A 239 1.37 33.68 7.93
C THR A 239 2.63 34.23 8.52
N ASP A 240 3.13 33.65 9.61
CA ASP A 240 4.28 34.16 10.38
C ASP A 240 5.58 34.10 9.59
N ILE A 241 5.77 33.08 8.75
CA ILE A 241 6.98 32.93 7.93
C ILE A 241 7.15 34.05 6.89
N LEU A 242 6.05 34.70 6.51
CA LEU A 242 6.10 35.87 5.62
C LEU A 242 6.58 37.15 6.31
N GLU A 243 6.56 37.15 7.64
CA GLU A 243 7.06 38.30 8.42
C GLU A 243 8.59 38.41 8.30
N PRO A 244 9.12 39.64 8.02
CA PRO A 244 10.56 39.84 7.86
C PRO A 244 11.40 39.43 9.08
N GLY A 245 10.78 39.40 10.26
CA GLY A 245 11.43 39.07 11.52
C GLY A 245 11.38 37.60 11.93
N PHE A 246 10.78 36.73 11.16
CA PHE A 246 10.61 35.31 11.47
C PHE A 246 11.96 34.59 11.66
N ALA A 247 12.90 34.83 10.79
CA ALA A 247 14.26 34.29 10.85
C ALA A 247 15.28 35.36 10.51
N THR A 248 16.58 35.02 10.55
CA THR A 248 17.67 35.96 10.23
C THR A 248 17.60 36.39 8.76
N SER A 249 17.34 35.47 7.85
CA SER A 249 17.00 35.75 6.45
C SER A 249 15.51 35.53 6.27
N SER A 250 14.76 36.53 5.78
CA SER A 250 13.34 36.37 5.56
C SER A 250 13.08 35.32 4.47
N PHE A 251 11.97 34.56 4.61
CA PHE A 251 11.60 33.51 3.66
C PHE A 251 11.44 34.03 2.23
N LEU A 252 10.69 35.14 2.08
CA LEU A 252 10.50 35.73 0.75
C LEU A 252 11.81 36.29 0.18
N GLY A 253 12.66 36.88 1.03
CA GLY A 253 13.99 37.36 0.60
C GLY A 253 14.89 36.22 0.14
N TRP A 254 14.87 35.07 0.85
CA TRP A 254 15.55 33.88 0.42
C TRP A 254 15.03 33.35 -0.94
N LEU A 255 13.70 33.27 -1.10
CA LEU A 255 13.08 32.80 -2.35
C LEU A 255 13.41 33.76 -3.53
N ASP A 256 13.44 35.06 -3.28
CA ASP A 256 13.80 36.06 -4.29
C ASP A 256 15.25 35.87 -4.77
N GLU A 257 16.19 35.72 -3.85
CA GLU A 257 17.57 35.44 -4.21
C GLU A 257 17.76 34.08 -4.88
N ARG A 258 17.13 33.05 -4.34
CA ARG A 258 17.30 31.67 -4.72
C ARG A 258 16.62 31.34 -6.05
N ILE A 259 15.44 31.88 -6.31
CA ILE A 259 14.58 31.48 -7.44
C ILE A 259 14.42 32.63 -8.44
N VAL A 260 14.14 33.85 -7.97
CA VAL A 260 13.94 34.98 -8.89
C VAL A 260 15.27 35.44 -9.46
N ALA A 261 16.23 35.77 -8.59
CA ALA A 261 17.56 36.20 -9.01
C ALA A 261 18.49 35.03 -9.41
N ARG A 262 18.14 33.81 -8.97
CA ARG A 262 18.94 32.57 -9.21
C ARG A 262 20.39 32.68 -8.80
N ARG A 263 20.64 33.41 -7.71
CA ARG A 263 21.98 33.57 -7.11
C ARG A 263 22.19 32.53 -6.00
N TRP A 264 23.32 31.85 -6.03
CA TRP A 264 23.74 30.97 -4.94
C TRP A 264 24.60 31.74 -3.97
N ALA A 265 24.34 31.57 -2.70
CA ALA A 265 25.20 32.16 -1.66
C ALA A 265 26.67 31.77 -1.91
N GLY A 266 27.54 32.77 -2.14
CA GLY A 266 28.97 32.57 -2.38
C GLY A 266 29.39 32.30 -3.84
N SER A 267 28.47 32.28 -4.80
CA SER A 267 28.83 32.12 -6.21
C SER A 267 28.80 33.43 -6.97
N HIS A 268 29.93 33.82 -7.55
CA HIS A 268 30.05 34.95 -8.51
C HIS A 268 29.71 34.56 -9.95
N LYS A 269 29.11 33.35 -10.18
CA LYS A 269 28.71 32.87 -11.51
C LYS A 269 27.44 33.58 -11.96
N GLU A 270 27.31 33.74 -13.28
CA GLU A 270 26.10 34.25 -13.92
C GLU A 270 24.87 33.44 -13.50
N ALA A 271 23.72 34.12 -13.39
CA ALA A 271 22.47 33.49 -13.03
C ALA A 271 22.09 32.39 -14.06
N VAL A 272 21.71 31.23 -13.57
CA VAL A 272 21.25 30.12 -14.45
C VAL A 272 19.99 30.57 -15.19
N PRO A 273 19.89 30.39 -16.52
CA PRO A 273 18.68 30.69 -17.27
C PRO A 273 17.46 29.92 -16.71
N TRP A 274 16.27 30.54 -16.76
CA TRP A 274 15.05 29.94 -16.18
C TRP A 274 14.78 28.52 -16.67
N HIS A 275 14.91 28.25 -17.97
CA HIS A 275 14.68 26.91 -18.53
C HIS A 275 15.60 25.84 -17.95
N GLY A 276 16.82 26.19 -17.59
CA GLY A 276 17.75 25.31 -16.88
C GLY A 276 17.29 25.03 -15.46
N PHE A 277 16.90 26.09 -14.73
CA PHE A 277 16.37 25.97 -13.37
C PHE A 277 15.07 25.16 -13.33
N GLU A 278 14.11 25.41 -14.22
CA GLU A 278 12.84 24.70 -14.33
C GLU A 278 13.06 23.19 -14.64
N ARG A 279 14.03 22.88 -15.51
CA ARG A 279 14.38 21.49 -15.82
C ARG A 279 15.01 20.77 -14.62
N ASP A 280 15.93 21.42 -13.92
CA ASP A 280 16.69 20.80 -12.82
C ASP A 280 15.92 20.79 -11.50
N HIS A 281 14.93 21.69 -11.33
CA HIS A 281 14.09 21.85 -10.13
C HIS A 281 12.61 22.10 -10.50
N PRO A 282 11.93 21.15 -11.17
CA PRO A 282 10.59 21.39 -11.74
C PRO A 282 9.53 21.71 -10.68
N GLU A 283 9.53 21.02 -9.55
CA GLU A 283 8.56 21.25 -8.46
C GLU A 283 8.76 22.61 -7.78
N LEU A 284 10.02 22.96 -7.53
CA LEU A 284 10.38 24.23 -6.92
C LEU A 284 10.02 25.42 -7.85
N ALA A 285 10.23 25.25 -9.15
CA ALA A 285 9.86 26.22 -10.17
C ALA A 285 8.34 26.41 -10.25
N ALA A 286 7.58 25.32 -10.26
CA ALA A 286 6.13 25.37 -10.29
C ALA A 286 5.54 26.02 -9.04
N ALA A 287 6.05 25.68 -7.84
CA ALA A 287 5.64 26.28 -6.58
C ALA A 287 5.93 27.80 -6.57
N ALA A 288 7.11 28.21 -7.03
CA ALA A 288 7.46 29.64 -7.13
C ALA A 288 6.57 30.41 -8.11
N LEU A 289 6.18 29.83 -9.23
CA LEU A 289 5.25 30.46 -10.17
C LEU A 289 3.84 30.62 -9.59
N ARG A 290 3.38 29.69 -8.73
CA ARG A 290 2.11 29.84 -7.99
C ARG A 290 2.22 30.93 -6.93
N PHE A 291 3.37 31.04 -6.25
CA PHE A 291 3.66 32.15 -5.34
C PHE A 291 3.66 33.49 -6.06
N HIS A 292 4.24 33.56 -7.27
CA HIS A 292 4.16 34.74 -8.12
C HIS A 292 2.71 35.08 -8.47
N HIS A 293 1.91 34.08 -8.86
CA HIS A 293 0.50 34.28 -9.18
C HIS A 293 -0.30 34.87 -8.02
N GLN A 294 0.08 34.56 -6.77
CA GLN A 294 -0.52 35.18 -5.57
C GLN A 294 0.09 36.53 -5.19
N GLY A 295 1.04 37.03 -5.96
CA GLY A 295 1.69 38.32 -5.67
C GLY A 295 2.75 38.25 -4.57
N LEU A 296 3.19 37.07 -4.14
CA LEU A 296 4.19 36.87 -3.08
C LEU A 296 5.63 36.96 -3.60
N LEU A 297 5.88 36.67 -4.87
CA LEU A 297 7.19 36.72 -5.52
C LEU A 297 7.12 37.50 -6.83
N ALA A 298 8.25 38.09 -7.24
CA ALA A 298 8.39 38.62 -8.59
C ALA A 298 8.45 37.50 -9.62
N LEU A 299 8.04 37.78 -10.88
CA LEU A 299 8.19 36.82 -11.96
C LEU A 299 9.69 36.64 -12.29
N PRO A 300 10.24 35.43 -12.23
CA PRO A 300 11.62 35.20 -12.62
C PRO A 300 11.83 35.53 -14.11
N ASP A 301 12.96 36.17 -14.44
CA ASP A 301 13.26 36.49 -15.83
C ASP A 301 13.35 35.24 -16.69
N GLY A 302 12.66 35.24 -17.83
CA GLY A 302 12.50 34.12 -18.75
C GLY A 302 11.41 33.11 -18.36
N ALA A 303 10.73 33.27 -17.21
CA ALA A 303 9.64 32.41 -16.81
C ALA A 303 8.32 32.79 -17.53
N ARG A 304 7.46 31.80 -17.68
CA ARG A 304 6.10 31.98 -18.24
C ARG A 304 5.07 31.28 -17.39
N LEU A 305 4.01 32.01 -17.02
CA LEU A 305 2.85 31.40 -16.35
C LEU A 305 2.04 30.56 -17.34
N ARG A 306 1.80 29.29 -16.97
CA ARG A 306 0.85 28.39 -17.61
C ARG A 306 -0.41 28.29 -16.80
N GLU A 307 -1.47 27.65 -17.30
CA GLU A 307 -2.73 27.47 -16.60
C GLU A 307 -2.56 26.73 -15.26
N GLU A 308 -1.68 25.73 -15.23
CA GLU A 308 -1.33 24.95 -14.04
C GLU A 308 -0.70 25.77 -12.89
N HIS A 309 -0.27 27.00 -13.15
CA HIS A 309 0.31 27.90 -12.17
C HIS A 309 -0.70 28.92 -11.62
N ARG A 310 -1.91 28.98 -12.20
CA ARG A 310 -2.92 30.01 -11.91
C ARG A 310 -3.91 29.62 -10.81
N HIS A 311 -3.41 28.94 -9.78
CA HIS A 311 -4.20 28.62 -8.60
C HIS A 311 -3.40 28.97 -7.33
N ARG A 312 -4.08 28.95 -6.20
CA ARG A 312 -3.42 29.18 -4.89
C ARG A 312 -2.39 28.07 -4.62
N PRO A 313 -1.24 28.41 -4.03
CA PRO A 313 -0.28 27.43 -3.59
C PRO A 313 -0.93 26.37 -2.67
N THR A 314 -0.67 25.13 -2.96
CA THR A 314 -1.09 23.99 -2.14
C THR A 314 -0.14 23.80 -0.96
N ALA A 315 -0.52 22.96 0.01
CA ALA A 315 0.39 22.58 1.09
C ALA A 315 1.71 21.97 0.56
N ALA A 316 1.65 21.19 -0.54
CA ALA A 316 2.82 20.63 -1.19
C ALA A 316 3.74 21.71 -1.77
N ASP A 317 3.20 22.77 -2.34
CA ASP A 317 3.99 23.90 -2.84
C ASP A 317 4.71 24.64 -1.70
N TRP A 318 3.99 24.89 -0.59
CA TRP A 318 4.59 25.46 0.61
C TRP A 318 5.72 24.58 1.15
N VAL A 319 5.49 23.28 1.25
CA VAL A 319 6.47 22.32 1.76
C VAL A 319 7.70 22.26 0.85
N CYS A 320 7.53 22.27 -0.47
CA CYS A 320 8.64 22.28 -1.42
C CYS A 320 9.54 23.50 -1.25
N LEU A 321 8.95 24.70 -1.12
CA LEU A 321 9.70 25.94 -0.88
C LEU A 321 10.33 25.99 0.51
N LEU A 322 9.61 25.46 1.51
CA LEU A 322 10.11 25.34 2.89
C LEU A 322 11.32 24.40 2.97
N ASP A 323 11.30 23.28 2.23
CA ASP A 323 12.40 22.33 2.24
C ASP A 323 13.69 22.98 1.74
N ASP A 324 13.66 23.69 0.61
CA ASP A 324 14.82 24.41 0.09
C ASP A 324 15.32 25.49 1.08
N TYR A 325 14.39 26.25 1.69
CA TYR A 325 14.71 27.27 2.69
C TYR A 325 15.32 26.66 3.95
N VAL A 326 14.72 25.63 4.51
CA VAL A 326 15.19 24.94 5.71
C VAL A 326 16.58 24.34 5.49
N MET A 327 16.75 23.59 4.41
CA MET A 327 17.97 22.83 4.18
C MET A 327 19.15 23.72 3.79
N ARG A 328 18.91 24.82 3.09
CA ARG A 328 19.97 25.67 2.55
C ARG A 328 20.20 26.97 3.31
N CYS A 329 19.22 27.42 4.08
CA CYS A 329 19.29 28.66 4.82
C CYS A 329 19.26 28.45 6.34
N LEU A 330 18.22 27.80 6.89
CA LEU A 330 18.07 27.72 8.34
C LEU A 330 18.98 26.70 9.01
N LYS A 331 19.10 25.48 8.48
CA LYS A 331 19.94 24.42 9.07
C LYS A 331 21.44 24.77 9.12
N PRO A 332 22.04 25.41 8.10
CA PRO A 332 23.45 25.78 8.14
C PRO A 332 23.73 26.97 9.09
N SER A 333 22.71 27.68 9.55
CA SER A 333 22.83 28.84 10.38
C SER A 333 23.13 28.50 11.85
N ALA A 334 24.02 29.25 12.48
CA ALA A 334 24.28 29.17 13.91
C ALA A 334 23.42 30.15 14.75
N SER A 335 22.46 30.83 14.12
CA SER A 335 21.60 31.82 14.76
C SER A 335 20.56 31.16 15.68
N VAL A 336 20.39 31.66 16.89
CA VAL A 336 19.32 31.23 17.81
C VAL A 336 17.94 31.50 17.21
N ARG A 337 17.79 32.59 16.47
CA ARG A 337 16.53 32.93 15.79
C ARG A 337 16.17 31.89 14.74
N ASP A 338 17.13 31.45 13.94
CA ASP A 338 16.94 30.46 12.91
C ASP A 338 16.64 29.09 13.52
N ALA A 339 17.25 28.73 14.64
CA ALA A 339 16.91 27.55 15.41
C ALA A 339 15.46 27.58 15.92
N THR A 340 14.99 28.73 16.42
CA THR A 340 13.58 28.90 16.84
C THR A 340 12.63 28.78 15.66
N ALA A 341 12.94 29.39 14.52
CA ALA A 341 12.16 29.27 13.29
C ALA A 341 12.06 27.80 12.82
N LEU A 342 13.16 27.07 12.94
CA LEU A 342 13.22 25.65 12.57
C LEU A 342 12.31 24.79 13.46
N GLU A 343 12.25 25.05 14.76
CA GLU A 343 11.34 24.36 15.69
C GLU A 343 9.88 24.70 15.39
N PHE A 344 9.58 25.95 15.04
CA PHE A 344 8.24 26.37 14.67
C PHE A 344 7.76 25.63 13.39
N ILE A 345 8.60 25.59 12.37
CA ILE A 345 8.33 24.82 11.13
C ILE A 345 8.13 23.34 11.46
N ARG A 346 9.02 22.75 12.28
CA ARG A 346 8.92 21.33 12.67
C ARG A 346 7.61 21.01 13.37
N ALA A 347 7.11 21.91 14.20
CA ALA A 347 5.86 21.72 14.94
C ALA A 347 4.62 21.77 14.03
N ALA A 348 4.64 22.59 12.97
CA ALA A 348 3.49 22.79 12.07
C ALA A 348 3.41 21.79 10.92
N LEU A 349 4.53 21.26 10.43
CA LEU A 349 4.56 20.34 9.29
C LEU A 349 3.68 19.09 9.44
N PRO A 350 3.56 18.46 10.63
CA PRO A 350 2.70 17.29 10.81
C PRO A 350 1.22 17.55 10.50
N ALA A 351 0.74 18.77 10.63
CA ALA A 351 -0.63 19.16 10.29
C ALA A 351 -0.99 18.82 8.83
N VAL A 352 -0.02 18.95 7.93
CA VAL A 352 -0.18 18.71 6.49
C VAL A 352 0.49 17.42 6.01
N GLY A 353 0.85 16.53 6.92
CA GLY A 353 1.36 15.21 6.57
C GLY A 353 2.85 15.12 6.28
N TYR A 354 3.62 16.10 6.75
CA TYR A 354 5.07 16.14 6.55
C TYR A 354 5.83 16.14 7.87
N GLN A 355 7.09 15.77 7.80
CA GLN A 355 8.01 15.78 8.94
C GLN A 355 9.37 16.31 8.52
N LEU A 356 10.00 17.09 9.38
CA LEU A 356 11.37 17.55 9.17
C LEU A 356 12.36 16.50 9.67
N THR A 357 13.13 15.94 8.74
CA THR A 357 14.17 14.94 8.99
C THR A 357 15.58 15.55 8.87
N ALA A 358 16.62 14.75 9.11
CA ALA A 358 18.00 15.17 8.87
C ALA A 358 18.24 15.55 7.40
N SER A 359 17.65 14.81 6.45
CA SER A 359 17.82 14.96 5.00
C SER A 359 16.78 15.85 4.33
N GLY A 360 15.91 16.55 5.08
CA GLY A 360 14.89 17.44 4.55
C GLY A 360 13.48 17.16 5.06
N ILE A 361 12.50 17.85 4.47
CA ILE A 361 11.08 17.64 4.74
C ILE A 361 10.61 16.44 3.92
N ARG A 362 10.03 15.47 4.59
CA ARG A 362 9.54 14.23 3.97
C ARG A 362 8.08 13.99 4.30
N GLY A 363 7.35 13.47 3.32
CA GLY A 363 6.00 12.96 3.54
C GLY A 363 6.03 11.81 4.56
N GLY A 364 5.05 11.77 5.44
CA GLY A 364 4.92 10.75 6.46
C GLY A 364 3.46 10.53 6.80
N ARG A 365 3.17 9.51 7.62
CA ARG A 365 1.81 9.35 8.15
C ARG A 365 1.49 10.52 9.08
N SER A 366 0.65 11.43 8.59
CA SER A 366 0.16 12.56 9.37
C SER A 366 -0.55 12.10 10.64
N PRO A 367 -0.42 12.82 11.77
CA PRO A 367 -1.32 12.66 12.89
C PRO A 367 -2.79 12.92 12.52
N VAL A 368 -3.03 13.86 11.60
CA VAL A 368 -4.36 14.13 11.04
C VAL A 368 -4.91 12.87 10.35
N ASP A 369 -4.13 12.23 9.46
CA ASP A 369 -4.52 10.97 8.81
C ASP A 369 -4.79 9.87 9.84
N ARG A 370 -4.02 9.81 10.92
CA ARG A 370 -4.24 8.83 12.00
C ARG A 370 -5.55 9.08 12.74
N VAL A 371 -5.89 10.33 13.03
CA VAL A 371 -7.17 10.68 13.65
C VAL A 371 -8.31 10.31 12.71
N LEU A 372 -8.24 10.73 11.45
CA LEU A 372 -9.26 10.41 10.45
C LEU A 372 -9.39 8.90 10.20
N ALA A 373 -8.26 8.18 10.11
CA ALA A 373 -8.28 6.74 9.89
C ALA A 373 -8.89 5.97 11.06
N ARG A 374 -8.68 6.43 12.30
CA ARG A 374 -9.09 5.76 13.55
C ARG A 374 -10.31 6.38 14.22
N SER A 375 -10.96 7.34 13.60
CA SER A 375 -12.10 8.04 14.18
C SER A 375 -13.18 7.06 14.70
N ALA A 376 -13.65 7.30 15.92
CA ALA A 376 -14.74 6.55 16.53
C ALA A 376 -16.05 6.67 15.74
N ALA A 377 -16.23 7.76 15.00
CA ALA A 377 -17.39 7.97 14.14
C ALA A 377 -17.53 6.88 13.06
N LYS A 378 -16.42 6.25 12.63
CA LYS A 378 -16.47 5.13 11.67
C LYS A 378 -17.15 3.89 12.26
N ILE A 379 -16.96 3.63 13.55
CA ILE A 379 -17.60 2.51 14.24
C ILE A 379 -19.12 2.73 14.27
N TRP A 380 -19.55 3.94 14.58
CA TRP A 380 -20.98 4.30 14.56
C TRP A 380 -21.56 4.21 13.16
N ALA A 381 -20.82 4.66 12.14
CA ALA A 381 -21.23 4.52 10.75
C ALA A 381 -21.41 3.04 10.35
N VAL A 382 -20.49 2.15 10.73
CA VAL A 382 -20.62 0.70 10.45
C VAL A 382 -21.90 0.15 11.09
N ARG A 383 -22.20 0.51 12.32
CA ARG A 383 -23.41 0.09 13.02
C ARG A 383 -24.69 0.52 12.30
N GLU A 384 -24.75 1.77 11.86
CA GLU A 384 -25.88 2.30 11.09
C GLU A 384 -26.00 1.63 9.70
N ILE A 385 -24.89 1.41 9.01
CA ILE A 385 -24.87 0.71 7.72
C ILE A 385 -25.41 -0.72 7.88
N LEU A 386 -24.89 -1.47 8.84
CA LEU A 386 -25.31 -2.86 9.07
C LEU A 386 -26.79 -2.95 9.42
N THR A 387 -27.30 -2.01 10.24
CA THR A 387 -28.71 -1.95 10.60
C THR A 387 -29.58 -1.64 9.37
N ALA A 388 -29.23 -0.63 8.60
CA ALA A 388 -29.99 -0.23 7.40
C ALA A 388 -30.00 -1.36 6.33
N GLU A 389 -28.87 -2.02 6.13
CA GLU A 389 -28.81 -3.13 5.16
C GLU A 389 -29.57 -4.37 5.65
N TRP A 390 -29.56 -4.65 6.96
CA TRP A 390 -30.37 -5.72 7.55
C TRP A 390 -31.86 -5.46 7.34
N ASP A 391 -32.31 -4.24 7.58
CA ASP A 391 -33.73 -3.87 7.41
C ASP A 391 -34.22 -4.01 5.97
N MET A 392 -33.30 -3.83 5.00
CA MET A 392 -33.61 -3.99 3.56
C MET A 392 -33.53 -5.46 3.09
N VAL A 393 -32.56 -6.22 3.55
CA VAL A 393 -32.23 -7.55 2.98
C VAL A 393 -32.77 -8.70 3.86
N GLY A 394 -32.97 -8.44 5.14
CA GLY A 394 -33.48 -9.42 6.12
C GLY A 394 -32.55 -10.63 6.29
N ASN A 395 -33.11 -11.81 6.43
CA ASN A 395 -32.39 -13.05 6.73
C ASN A 395 -31.34 -13.47 5.68
N ARG A 396 -31.37 -12.86 4.49
CA ARG A 396 -30.35 -13.11 3.44
C ARG A 396 -29.11 -12.26 3.61
N PHE A 397 -29.13 -11.31 4.54
CA PHE A 397 -28.00 -10.42 4.80
C PHE A 397 -26.75 -11.20 5.22
N ARG A 398 -25.63 -10.89 4.60
CA ARG A 398 -24.30 -11.35 4.97
C ARG A 398 -23.37 -10.17 4.79
N ALA A 399 -22.54 -9.89 5.77
CA ALA A 399 -21.64 -8.75 5.76
C ALA A 399 -20.20 -9.17 6.13
N VAL A 400 -19.24 -8.51 5.53
CA VAL A 400 -17.83 -8.55 5.93
C VAL A 400 -17.40 -7.10 6.17
N VAL A 401 -16.89 -6.82 7.35
CA VAL A 401 -16.32 -5.52 7.69
C VAL A 401 -14.80 -5.66 7.73
N LEU A 402 -14.11 -4.93 6.87
CA LEU A 402 -12.66 -4.94 6.80
C LEU A 402 -12.08 -3.78 7.62
N CYS A 403 -11.10 -4.09 8.46
CA CYS A 403 -10.39 -3.12 9.29
C CYS A 403 -8.90 -3.14 8.95
N ASP A 404 -8.28 -1.97 8.90
CA ASP A 404 -6.88 -1.81 8.48
C ASP A 404 -5.85 -2.36 9.47
N HIS A 405 -6.22 -2.44 10.76
CA HIS A 405 -5.28 -2.78 11.84
C HIS A 405 -5.86 -3.82 12.80
N GLU A 406 -5.15 -4.92 13.02
CA GLU A 406 -5.52 -5.93 14.00
C GLU A 406 -5.52 -5.39 15.45
N ARG A 407 -4.52 -4.58 15.78
CA ARG A 407 -4.43 -3.89 17.06
C ARG A 407 -4.20 -2.41 16.86
N ALA A 408 -4.95 -1.58 17.56
CA ALA A 408 -4.70 -0.15 17.69
C ALA A 408 -3.43 0.16 18.52
N SER A 409 -2.52 -0.79 18.62
CA SER A 409 -1.36 -0.80 19.52
C SER A 409 -0.14 -0.03 19.02
N ALA A 410 -0.22 0.68 17.91
CA ALA A 410 0.73 1.76 17.77
C ALA A 410 0.44 2.72 18.92
N VAL A 411 1.39 2.84 19.84
CA VAL A 411 1.39 3.84 20.90
C VAL A 411 0.87 5.15 20.32
N LEU A 412 -0.29 5.58 20.78
CA LEU A 412 -0.81 6.88 20.37
C LEU A 412 0.24 7.91 20.78
N PRO A 413 0.69 8.79 19.86
CA PRO A 413 1.52 9.90 20.25
C PRO A 413 0.86 10.61 21.42
N THR A 414 1.64 11.03 22.41
CA THR A 414 1.14 11.67 23.65
C THR A 414 0.15 12.80 23.36
N ARG A 415 0.33 13.51 22.24
CA ARG A 415 -0.57 14.57 21.77
C ARG A 415 -1.95 14.10 21.29
N LEU A 416 -2.17 12.81 21.05
CA LEU A 416 -3.47 12.22 20.69
C LEU A 416 -4.17 11.56 21.87
N THR A 417 -3.55 11.58 23.06
CA THR A 417 -4.16 11.10 24.29
C THR A 417 -5.35 11.99 24.66
N GLY A 418 -6.51 11.40 24.80
CA GLY A 418 -7.78 12.12 25.06
C GLY A 418 -8.50 12.59 23.79
N VAL A 419 -7.88 12.55 22.62
CA VAL A 419 -8.52 12.85 21.33
C VAL A 419 -9.14 11.59 20.75
N LEU A 420 -8.38 10.50 20.72
CA LEU A 420 -8.86 9.19 20.29
C LEU A 420 -9.21 8.30 21.49
N VAL A 421 -10.31 7.60 21.38
CA VAL A 421 -10.70 6.56 22.34
C VAL A 421 -9.66 5.44 22.33
N GLY A 422 -9.39 4.83 23.48
CA GLY A 422 -8.52 3.66 23.56
C GLY A 422 -8.97 2.57 22.59
N GLN A 423 -8.04 2.00 21.85
CA GLN A 423 -8.28 1.04 20.75
C GLN A 423 -9.09 1.58 19.55
N ALA A 424 -9.26 2.91 19.42
CA ALA A 424 -9.92 3.51 18.26
C ALA A 424 -9.34 2.97 16.92
N GLY A 425 -10.23 2.59 16.01
CA GLY A 425 -9.87 1.98 14.73
C GLY A 425 -9.48 0.50 14.80
N SER A 426 -9.57 -0.16 15.98
CA SER A 426 -9.34 -1.60 16.08
C SER A 426 -10.59 -2.42 15.82
N PRO A 427 -10.48 -3.62 15.24
CA PRO A 427 -11.60 -4.53 15.08
C PRO A 427 -12.13 -5.07 16.43
N HIS A 428 -11.32 -5.01 17.49
CA HIS A 428 -11.78 -5.38 18.85
C HIS A 428 -12.80 -4.40 19.38
N LEU A 429 -12.53 -3.09 19.26
CA LEU A 429 -13.49 -2.06 19.67
C LEU A 429 -14.75 -2.15 18.80
N LEU A 430 -14.61 -2.37 17.50
CA LEU A 430 -15.75 -2.57 16.62
C LEU A 430 -16.59 -3.77 17.03
N LEU A 431 -15.97 -4.92 17.30
CA LEU A 431 -16.70 -6.10 17.79
C LEU A 431 -17.44 -5.81 19.08
N ALA A 432 -16.78 -5.19 20.06
CA ALA A 432 -17.41 -4.85 21.35
C ALA A 432 -18.64 -3.95 21.17
N GLU A 433 -18.54 -2.93 20.32
CA GLU A 433 -19.64 -2.02 20.01
C GLU A 433 -20.80 -2.72 19.26
N LEU A 434 -20.48 -3.64 18.34
CA LEU A 434 -21.50 -4.41 17.60
C LEU A 434 -22.21 -5.44 18.52
N VAL A 435 -21.53 -6.01 19.49
CA VAL A 435 -22.11 -6.94 20.46
C VAL A 435 -22.94 -6.21 21.51
N ALA A 436 -22.53 -5.01 21.91
CA ALA A 436 -23.23 -4.22 22.91
C ALA A 436 -24.54 -3.58 22.39
N ASP A 437 -24.67 -3.33 21.09
CA ASP A 437 -25.88 -2.76 20.49
C ASP A 437 -26.86 -3.89 20.08
N GLU A 438 -28.06 -3.92 20.67
CA GLU A 438 -29.10 -4.93 20.39
C GLU A 438 -29.47 -5.04 18.91
N ARG A 439 -29.37 -3.95 18.14
CA ARG A 439 -29.67 -3.93 16.68
C ARG A 439 -28.66 -4.72 15.87
N THR A 440 -27.41 -4.75 16.32
CA THR A 440 -26.32 -5.45 15.62
C THR A 440 -25.90 -6.76 16.28
N ALA A 441 -26.14 -6.94 17.58
CA ALA A 441 -25.88 -8.20 18.30
C ALA A 441 -26.62 -9.40 17.67
N LYS A 442 -27.88 -9.17 17.23
CA LYS A 442 -28.69 -10.18 16.51
C LYS A 442 -28.06 -10.65 15.18
N LEU A 443 -27.14 -9.88 14.61
CA LEU A 443 -26.40 -10.25 13.40
C LEU A 443 -25.26 -11.24 13.70
N ARG A 444 -25.03 -11.57 14.95
CA ARG A 444 -23.99 -12.48 15.42
C ARG A 444 -22.59 -12.12 14.91
N PRO A 445 -22.10 -10.89 15.22
CA PRO A 445 -20.81 -10.45 14.72
C PRO A 445 -19.68 -11.32 15.27
N MET A 446 -18.72 -11.64 14.39
CA MET A 446 -17.50 -12.37 14.73
C MET A 446 -16.28 -11.61 14.20
N LEU A 447 -15.24 -11.56 14.99
CA LEU A 447 -13.93 -11.08 14.62
C LEU A 447 -13.04 -12.25 14.21
N VAL A 448 -12.44 -12.17 13.04
CA VAL A 448 -11.45 -13.13 12.57
C VAL A 448 -10.20 -12.38 12.12
N THR A 449 -9.07 -12.70 12.70
CA THR A 449 -7.76 -12.17 12.33
C THR A 449 -6.79 -13.32 12.04
N GLY A 450 -5.58 -13.01 11.65
CA GLY A 450 -4.53 -14.02 11.48
C GLY A 450 -4.12 -14.74 12.79
N ARG A 451 -4.55 -14.23 13.95
CA ARG A 451 -4.12 -14.72 15.28
C ARG A 451 -5.24 -15.03 16.24
N MET A 452 -6.46 -14.54 15.97
CA MET A 452 -7.55 -14.55 16.94
C MET A 452 -8.90 -14.72 16.24
N ILE A 453 -9.80 -15.42 16.92
CA ILE A 453 -11.23 -15.38 16.66
C ILE A 453 -11.93 -14.95 17.94
N ALA A 454 -12.85 -14.02 17.83
CA ALA A 454 -13.63 -13.55 18.95
C ALA A 454 -15.07 -13.25 18.53
N ALA A 455 -15.99 -13.35 19.48
CA ALA A 455 -17.39 -13.04 19.27
C ALA A 455 -18.07 -12.69 20.60
N GLY A 456 -19.34 -12.29 20.57
CA GLY A 456 -20.20 -12.29 21.74
C GLY A 456 -20.38 -13.72 22.27
N GLU A 457 -20.60 -13.87 23.58
CA GLU A 457 -20.57 -15.17 24.24
C GLU A 457 -21.57 -16.19 23.64
N GLU A 458 -22.79 -15.76 23.31
CA GLU A 458 -23.80 -16.62 22.67
C GLU A 458 -23.37 -17.08 21.27
N THR A 459 -22.85 -16.15 20.43
CA THR A 459 -22.34 -16.44 19.11
C THR A 459 -21.17 -17.41 19.17
N ALA A 460 -20.24 -17.20 20.09
CA ALA A 460 -19.08 -18.06 20.27
C ALA A 460 -19.45 -19.48 20.69
N ARG A 461 -20.43 -19.63 21.61
CA ARG A 461 -20.95 -20.96 22.00
C ARG A 461 -21.59 -21.68 20.83
N SER A 462 -22.43 -20.97 20.05
CA SER A 462 -23.05 -21.56 18.85
C SER A 462 -22.01 -21.99 17.81
N PHE A 463 -20.92 -21.20 17.67
CA PHE A 463 -19.82 -21.53 16.77
C PHE A 463 -19.06 -22.79 17.22
N VAL A 464 -18.72 -22.90 18.51
CA VAL A 464 -18.03 -24.08 19.08
C VAL A 464 -18.89 -25.32 18.94
N GLU A 465 -20.19 -25.22 19.20
CA GLU A 465 -21.15 -26.32 19.02
C GLU A 465 -21.22 -26.75 17.55
N PHE A 466 -21.29 -25.80 16.61
CA PHE A 466 -21.26 -26.07 15.17
C PHE A 466 -19.98 -26.79 14.72
N CYS A 467 -18.83 -26.38 15.25
CA CYS A 467 -17.55 -27.03 14.94
C CYS A 467 -17.46 -28.46 15.49
N GLY A 468 -18.20 -28.79 16.55
CA GLY A 468 -18.19 -30.12 17.17
C GLY A 468 -16.83 -30.54 17.75
N ASP A 469 -15.90 -29.60 17.95
CA ASP A 469 -14.55 -29.85 18.44
C ASP A 469 -14.41 -29.48 19.92
N SER A 470 -14.25 -30.50 20.76
CA SER A 470 -14.11 -30.36 22.21
C SER A 470 -12.79 -29.73 22.65
N SER A 471 -11.84 -29.50 21.74
CA SER A 471 -10.56 -28.82 22.02
C SER A 471 -10.71 -27.30 22.04
N LEU A 472 -11.80 -26.76 21.49
CA LEU A 472 -12.08 -25.32 21.49
C LEU A 472 -12.50 -24.84 22.88
N ARG A 473 -11.96 -23.71 23.31
CA ARG A 473 -12.23 -23.06 24.58
C ARG A 473 -12.67 -21.63 24.37
N LEU A 474 -13.42 -21.11 25.34
CA LEU A 474 -13.86 -19.72 25.35
C LEU A 474 -13.14 -18.99 26.48
N ASP A 475 -12.27 -18.07 26.13
CA ASP A 475 -11.51 -17.25 27.06
C ASP A 475 -12.07 -15.83 27.07
N ARG A 476 -12.23 -15.22 28.24
CA ARG A 476 -12.83 -13.89 28.35
C ARG A 476 -11.93 -12.83 27.77
N LEU A 477 -12.45 -12.07 26.80
CA LEU A 477 -11.73 -10.98 26.13
C LEU A 477 -12.14 -9.59 26.64
N GLY A 478 -13.37 -9.46 27.12
CA GLY A 478 -13.94 -8.20 27.61
C GLY A 478 -15.27 -8.44 28.34
N PRO A 479 -16.08 -7.37 28.55
CA PRO A 479 -17.37 -7.52 29.28
C PRO A 479 -18.31 -8.51 28.61
N ASP A 480 -18.48 -8.39 27.28
CA ASP A 480 -19.47 -9.12 26.49
C ASP A 480 -18.87 -9.95 25.37
N CYS A 481 -17.53 -10.00 25.28
CA CYS A 481 -16.79 -10.69 24.22
C CYS A 481 -15.90 -11.79 24.80
N VAL A 482 -15.80 -12.89 24.04
CA VAL A 482 -14.91 -14.02 24.31
C VAL A 482 -14.03 -14.31 23.11
N GLU A 483 -12.81 -14.74 23.38
CA GLU A 483 -11.90 -15.31 22.39
C GLU A 483 -12.12 -16.81 22.30
N ILE A 484 -12.10 -17.33 21.06
CA ILE A 484 -12.20 -18.76 20.82
C ILE A 484 -10.77 -19.27 20.60
N THR A 485 -10.28 -20.03 21.55
CA THR A 485 -8.93 -20.58 21.55
C THR A 485 -8.97 -22.10 21.30
N ALA A 486 -7.88 -22.63 20.72
CA ALA A 486 -7.73 -24.05 20.50
C ALA A 486 -6.57 -24.60 21.32
N ALA A 487 -6.64 -25.88 21.72
CA ALA A 487 -5.53 -26.54 22.39
C ALA A 487 -4.29 -26.59 21.45
N ALA A 488 -3.11 -26.66 22.06
CA ALA A 488 -1.85 -26.75 21.31
C ALA A 488 -1.87 -27.94 20.32
N GLY A 489 -1.56 -27.65 19.04
CA GLY A 489 -1.60 -28.64 17.97
C GLY A 489 -2.81 -28.56 17.05
N TRP A 490 -3.73 -27.64 17.30
CA TRP A 490 -4.84 -27.38 16.37
C TRP A 490 -4.33 -26.71 15.08
N ASP A 491 -4.58 -27.34 13.93
CA ASP A 491 -4.17 -26.77 12.64
C ASP A 491 -5.18 -25.73 12.19
N SER A 492 -4.78 -24.46 12.17
CA SER A 492 -5.58 -23.34 11.68
C SER A 492 -6.05 -23.49 10.22
N ARG A 493 -5.49 -24.44 9.46
CA ARG A 493 -5.92 -24.78 8.10
C ARG A 493 -7.24 -25.56 8.07
N ARG A 494 -7.75 -26.01 9.22
CA ARG A 494 -9.05 -26.68 9.33
C ARG A 494 -10.24 -25.73 9.46
N TRP A 495 -10.03 -24.42 9.26
CA TRP A 495 -11.13 -23.47 9.22
C TRP A 495 -12.11 -23.86 8.09
N VAL A 496 -13.20 -24.45 8.50
CA VAL A 496 -14.34 -24.72 7.62
C VAL A 496 -14.83 -23.36 7.10
N PRO A 497 -15.01 -23.18 5.78
CA PRO A 497 -15.64 -21.97 5.29
C PRO A 497 -16.94 -21.73 6.03
N LEU A 498 -17.14 -20.53 6.55
CA LEU A 498 -18.34 -20.07 7.29
C LEU A 498 -19.60 -20.04 6.38
N GLN A 499 -19.78 -21.01 5.51
CA GLN A 499 -20.89 -21.14 4.57
C GLN A 499 -22.10 -21.79 5.21
N GLY A 500 -22.49 -21.41 6.39
CA GLY A 500 -23.64 -22.04 7.00
C GLY A 500 -24.19 -21.44 8.28
N LEU A 501 -23.60 -20.36 8.78
CA LEU A 501 -24.13 -19.67 9.96
C LEU A 501 -25.05 -18.50 9.55
#